data_99e8ad46eccd9677b428b8cae0836bb9
#
_entry.id   99e8ad46eccd9677b428b8cae0836bb9
#
_cell.length_a   1.000
_cell.length_b   1.000
_cell.length_c   1.000
_cell.angle_alpha   90.00
_cell.angle_beta   90.00
_cell.angle_gamma   90.00
#
_symmetry.space_group_name_H-M   'P 1'
#
loop_
_entity.id
_entity.type
_entity.pdbx_description
1 polymer ?
#
loop_
_entity_poly.entity_id
_entity_poly.type
_entity_poly.pdbx_seq_one_letter_code
_entity_poly.pdbx_strand_id
1 'polypeptide(L)'
;MGHGDEKLGAILIKSFLYTVSQTAPLPKTIVFFNGGVKLTCEGSEVLEDIKNMADNGVKIISCGTCLDFYGLKEKLQVGEISNMYTIYETLEKADRNIVLS
;
A
#
# COMPACT_ATOMS: atom_id res chain seq x y z
N MET A 1 -3.62 -9.38 1.26
CA MET A 1 -3.86 -10.30 0.19
C MET A 1 -5.22 -10.91 0.42
N GLY A 2 -6.05 -10.69 -0.54
CA GLY A 2 -7.46 -10.52 -0.38
C GLY A 2 -8.33 -11.70 0.00
N HIS A 3 -8.05 -12.91 -0.43
CA HIS A 3 -8.98 -14.03 -0.25
C HIS A 3 -8.28 -15.23 0.37
N GLY A 4 -8.99 -15.95 1.20
CA GLY A 4 -8.48 -17.09 1.93
C GLY A 4 -8.41 -16.81 3.42
N ASP A 5 -7.51 -17.43 4.13
CA ASP A 5 -7.37 -17.29 5.57
C ASP A 5 -6.74 -15.94 5.93
N GLU A 6 -7.35 -15.21 6.87
CA GLU A 6 -6.87 -13.89 7.28
C GLU A 6 -5.48 -13.94 7.93
N LYS A 7 -5.21 -14.98 8.70
CA LYS A 7 -3.89 -15.13 9.35
C LYS A 7 -2.80 -15.41 8.33
N LEU A 8 -3.10 -16.26 7.36
CA LEU A 8 -2.18 -16.55 6.28
C LEU A 8 -1.94 -15.29 5.45
N GLY A 9 -3.01 -14.55 5.12
CA GLY A 9 -2.91 -13.30 4.39
C GLY A 9 -2.00 -12.28 5.07
N ALA A 10 -2.13 -12.14 6.39
CA ALA A 10 -1.30 -11.22 7.16
C ALA A 10 0.17 -11.63 7.14
N ILE A 11 0.46 -12.92 7.25
CA ILE A 11 1.82 -13.44 7.17
C ILE A 11 2.42 -13.17 5.79
N LEU A 12 1.66 -13.47 4.75
CA LEU A 12 2.10 -13.30 3.37
C LEU A 12 2.39 -11.84 3.03
N ILE A 13 1.51 -10.93 3.43
CA ILE A 13 1.68 -9.51 3.10
C ILE A 13 2.91 -8.94 3.82
N LYS A 14 3.14 -9.34 5.05
CA LYS A 14 4.30 -8.90 5.81
C LYS A 14 5.59 -9.37 5.15
N SER A 15 5.66 -10.65 4.77
CA SER A 15 6.79 -11.22 4.07
C SER A 15 7.00 -10.57 2.70
N PHE A 16 5.91 -10.36 1.96
CA PHE A 16 5.96 -9.75 0.64
C PHE A 16 6.52 -8.33 0.69
N LEU A 17 5.98 -7.50 1.56
CA LEU A 17 6.42 -6.10 1.67
C LEU A 17 7.86 -6.00 2.16
N TYR A 18 8.27 -6.84 3.09
CA TYR A 18 9.65 -6.88 3.52
C TYR A 18 10.58 -7.23 2.34
N THR A 19 10.22 -8.26 1.59
CA THR A 19 10.99 -8.71 0.43
C THR A 19 11.11 -7.60 -0.60
N VAL A 20 10.01 -6.92 -0.91
CA VAL A 20 10.02 -5.80 -1.86
C VAL A 20 10.93 -4.69 -1.36
N SER A 21 10.87 -4.36 -0.07
CA SER A 21 11.68 -3.28 0.51
C SER A 21 13.17 -3.57 0.49
N GLN A 22 13.57 -4.84 0.40
CA GLN A 22 14.97 -5.26 0.42
C GLN A 22 15.51 -5.61 -0.97
N THR A 23 14.68 -5.55 -2.00
CA THR A 23 15.07 -6.01 -3.33
C THR A 23 15.15 -4.83 -4.30
N ALA A 24 16.32 -4.61 -4.87
CA ALA A 24 16.50 -3.58 -5.89
C ALA A 24 16.25 -4.14 -7.28
N PRO A 25 15.68 -3.36 -8.21
CA PRO A 25 15.19 -2.00 -7.99
C PRO A 25 13.82 -1.98 -7.29
N LEU A 26 13.58 -0.94 -6.49
CA LEU A 26 12.29 -0.77 -5.84
C LEU A 26 11.21 -0.45 -6.87
N PRO A 27 9.93 -0.77 -6.59
CA PRO A 27 8.84 -0.35 -7.47
C PRO A 27 8.75 1.18 -7.48
N LYS A 28 8.15 1.73 -8.51
CA LYS A 28 7.91 3.17 -8.57
C LYS A 28 6.72 3.57 -7.71
N THR A 29 5.70 2.75 -7.71
CA THR A 29 4.44 3.05 -7.02
C THR A 29 3.86 1.79 -6.40
N ILE A 30 3.30 1.94 -5.21
CA ILE A 30 2.48 0.91 -4.57
C ILE A 30 1.13 1.53 -4.28
N VAL A 31 0.07 0.91 -4.79
CA VAL A 31 -1.31 1.36 -4.58
C VAL A 31 -2.02 0.41 -3.64
N PHE A 32 -2.66 0.98 -2.64
CA PHE A 32 -3.41 0.21 -1.63
C PHE A 32 -4.90 0.45 -1.83
N PHE A 33 -5.62 -0.61 -2.12
CA PHE A 33 -7.07 -0.62 -2.33
C PHE A 33 -7.75 -1.50 -1.31
N ASN A 34 -9.06 -1.34 -1.22
CA ASN A 34 -9.92 -2.23 -0.43
C ASN A 34 -9.35 -2.39 0.99
N GLY A 35 -9.33 -3.59 1.54
CA GLY A 35 -8.73 -3.84 2.85
C GLY A 35 -7.24 -3.52 2.92
N GLY A 36 -6.56 -3.44 1.78
CA GLY A 36 -5.14 -3.09 1.71
C GLY A 36 -4.81 -1.72 2.28
N VAL A 37 -5.77 -0.78 2.29
CA VAL A 37 -5.53 0.55 2.87
C VAL A 37 -5.22 0.50 4.37
N LYS A 38 -5.59 -0.56 5.05
CA LYS A 38 -5.28 -0.73 6.47
C LYS A 38 -3.77 -0.81 6.71
N LEU A 39 -3.01 -1.24 5.70
CA LEU A 39 -1.56 -1.39 5.82
C LEU A 39 -0.82 -0.07 5.92
N THR A 40 -1.40 1.01 5.43
CA THR A 40 -0.79 2.35 5.48
C THR A 40 -1.24 3.16 6.69
N CYS A 41 -2.08 2.58 7.53
CA CYS A 41 -2.72 3.29 8.64
C CYS A 41 -2.18 2.86 10.00
N GLU A 42 -2.52 3.66 11.01
CA GLU A 42 -2.16 3.40 12.39
C GLU A 42 -2.50 1.97 12.81
N GLY A 43 -1.57 1.30 13.46
CA GLY A 43 -1.73 -0.09 13.91
C GLY A 43 -1.21 -1.13 12.93
N SER A 44 -0.80 -0.74 11.74
CA SER A 44 -0.22 -1.67 10.77
C SER A 44 1.15 -2.16 11.22
N GLU A 45 1.38 -3.47 11.06
CA GLU A 45 2.68 -4.08 11.39
C GLU A 45 3.74 -3.86 10.31
N VAL A 46 3.35 -3.35 9.16
CA VAL A 46 4.27 -3.16 8.02
C VAL A 46 4.60 -1.70 7.74
N LEU A 47 4.24 -0.79 8.65
CA LEU A 47 4.49 0.64 8.45
C LEU A 47 5.96 0.97 8.24
N GLU A 48 6.87 0.33 8.98
CA GLU A 48 8.29 0.60 8.83
C GLU A 48 8.80 0.28 7.42
N ASP A 49 8.40 -0.87 6.89
CA ASP A 49 8.81 -1.27 5.55
C ASP A 49 8.26 -0.31 4.50
N ILE A 50 6.99 0.11 4.65
CA ILE A 50 6.37 1.04 3.73
C ILE A 50 7.03 2.42 3.82
N LYS A 51 7.28 2.91 5.04
CA LYS A 51 7.95 4.20 5.24
C LYS A 51 9.36 4.19 4.67
N ASN A 52 10.08 3.09 4.85
CA ASN A 52 11.42 2.94 4.30
C ASN A 52 11.41 3.03 2.77
N MET A 53 10.45 2.38 2.12
CA MET A 53 10.30 2.48 0.67
C MET A 53 9.93 3.90 0.24
N ALA A 54 9.03 4.56 0.96
CA ALA A 54 8.66 5.95 0.68
C ALA A 54 9.87 6.88 0.77
N ASP A 55 10.70 6.70 1.79
CA ASP A 55 11.92 7.47 1.98
C ASP A 55 12.93 7.26 0.84
N ASN A 56 12.84 6.14 0.17
CA ASN A 56 13.70 5.81 -0.98
C ASN A 56 13.03 6.11 -2.33
N GLY A 57 11.98 6.90 -2.33
CA GLY A 57 11.38 7.42 -3.56
C GLY A 57 10.20 6.63 -4.11
N VAL A 58 9.73 5.60 -3.42
CA VAL A 58 8.54 4.86 -3.84
C VAL A 58 7.30 5.70 -3.53
N LYS A 59 6.43 5.87 -4.51
CA LYS A 59 5.17 6.58 -4.32
C LYS A 59 4.15 5.65 -3.67
N ILE A 60 3.64 6.04 -2.52
CA ILE A 60 2.67 5.26 -1.77
C ILE A 60 1.31 5.94 -1.85
N ILE A 61 0.31 5.26 -2.39
CA ILE A 61 -1.02 5.81 -2.61
C ILE A 61 -2.07 4.91 -1.99
N SER A 62 -2.99 5.49 -1.24
CA SER A 62 -4.14 4.78 -0.68
C SER A 62 -5.44 5.35 -1.24
N CYS A 63 -6.37 4.46 -1.58
CA CYS A 63 -7.66 4.84 -2.13
C CYS A 63 -8.52 5.57 -1.08
N GLY A 64 -8.94 6.79 -1.41
CA GLY A 64 -9.73 7.61 -0.50
C GLY A 64 -11.08 7.01 -0.15
N THR A 65 -11.78 6.42 -1.13
CA THR A 65 -13.06 5.76 -0.89
C THR A 65 -12.91 4.60 0.08
N CYS A 66 -11.85 3.82 -0.07
CA CYS A 66 -11.59 2.68 0.81
C CYS A 66 -11.25 3.13 2.23
N LEU A 67 -10.45 4.17 2.36
CA LEU A 67 -10.16 4.75 3.67
C LEU A 67 -11.41 5.27 4.36
N ASP A 68 -12.29 5.94 3.61
CA ASP A 68 -13.59 6.40 4.14
C ASP A 68 -14.45 5.27 4.62
N PHE A 69 -14.55 4.20 3.82
CA PHE A 69 -15.38 3.06 4.16
C PHE A 69 -14.96 2.44 5.51
N TYR A 70 -13.66 2.34 5.74
CA TYR A 70 -13.13 1.77 6.98
C TYR A 70 -12.94 2.80 8.10
N GLY A 71 -13.27 4.08 7.86
CA GLY A 71 -13.10 5.15 8.84
C GLY A 71 -11.64 5.45 9.17
N LEU A 72 -10.75 5.34 8.20
CA LEU A 72 -9.30 5.42 8.39
C LEU A 72 -8.62 6.66 7.83
N LYS A 73 -9.35 7.59 7.22
CA LYS A 73 -8.71 8.76 6.61
C LYS A 73 -7.80 9.53 7.54
N GLU A 74 -8.22 9.72 8.79
CA GLU A 74 -7.44 10.45 9.77
C GLU A 74 -6.32 9.61 10.40
N LYS A 75 -6.26 8.33 10.07
CA LYS A 75 -5.29 7.38 10.63
C LYS A 75 -4.18 7.01 9.65
N LEU A 76 -4.16 7.63 8.48
CA LEU A 76 -3.12 7.39 7.49
C LEU A 76 -1.76 7.82 8.04
N GLN A 77 -0.78 6.95 7.99
CA GLN A 77 0.55 7.19 8.55
C GLN A 77 1.65 7.34 7.50
N VAL A 78 1.40 6.88 6.28
CA VAL A 78 2.40 6.95 5.22
C VAL A 78 1.72 7.08 3.87
N GLY A 79 2.34 7.87 2.99
CA GLY A 79 1.85 8.08 1.64
C GLY A 79 0.74 9.11 1.57
N GLU A 80 0.00 9.09 0.48
CA GLU A 80 -1.04 10.07 0.20
C GLU A 80 -2.36 9.42 -0.14
N ILE A 81 -3.44 10.17 0.07
CA ILE A 81 -4.80 9.74 -0.29
C ILE A 81 -5.03 10.15 -1.74
N SER A 82 -5.61 9.27 -2.54
CA SER A 82 -5.90 9.58 -3.93
C SER A 82 -7.29 9.07 -4.34
N ASN A 83 -7.75 9.53 -5.49
CA ASN A 83 -9.01 9.08 -6.07
C ASN A 83 -8.74 8.10 -7.21
N MET A 84 -9.79 7.41 -7.64
CA MET A 84 -9.67 6.38 -8.66
C MET A 84 -9.10 6.90 -9.98
N TYR A 85 -9.47 8.10 -10.39
CA TYR A 85 -8.98 8.70 -11.62
C TYR A 85 -7.45 8.88 -11.58
N THR A 86 -6.96 9.49 -10.52
CA THR A 86 -5.52 9.73 -10.33
C THR A 86 -4.75 8.42 -10.18
N ILE A 87 -5.34 7.46 -9.48
CA ILE A 87 -4.75 6.13 -9.30
C ILE A 87 -4.59 5.44 -10.67
N TYR A 88 -5.64 5.46 -11.47
CA TYR A 88 -5.58 4.86 -12.80
C TYR A 88 -4.53 5.52 -13.68
N GLU A 89 -4.48 6.85 -13.69
CA GLU A 89 -3.45 7.58 -14.44
C GLU A 89 -2.05 7.21 -14.00
N THR A 90 -1.84 7.11 -12.69
CA THR A 90 -0.53 6.75 -12.13
C THR A 90 -0.12 5.35 -12.58
N LEU A 91 -1.04 4.40 -12.52
CA LEU A 91 -0.77 3.02 -12.93
C LEU A 91 -0.49 2.92 -14.44
N GLU A 92 -1.19 3.70 -15.24
CA GLU A 92 -1.00 3.72 -16.69
C GLU A 92 0.37 4.22 -17.09
N LYS A 93 0.90 5.20 -16.36
CA LYS A 93 2.16 5.87 -16.70
C LYS A 93 3.40 5.22 -16.12
N ALA A 94 3.28 4.42 -15.08
CA ALA A 94 4.42 3.84 -14.41
C ALA A 94 4.65 2.39 -14.84
N ASP A 95 5.92 2.03 -15.04
CA ASP A 95 6.27 0.69 -15.49
C ASP A 95 6.36 -0.36 -14.39
N ARG A 96 6.56 0.07 -13.16
CA ARG A 96 6.77 -0.84 -12.04
C ARG A 96 5.85 -0.47 -10.90
N ASN A 97 4.65 -1.03 -10.96
CA ASN A 97 3.61 -0.77 -9.97
C ASN A 97 3.25 -2.05 -9.22
N ILE A 98 2.91 -1.89 -7.96
CA ILE A 98 2.34 -2.97 -7.16
C ILE A 98 0.98 -2.48 -6.67
N VAL A 99 -0.04 -3.33 -6.79
CA VAL A 99 -1.39 -3.05 -6.31
C VAL A 99 -1.72 -4.08 -5.24
N LEU A 100 -2.04 -3.58 -4.04
CA LEU A 100 -2.39 -4.42 -2.90
C LEU A 100 -3.82 -4.17 -2.45
N SER A 101 -4.62 -5.21 -2.45
CA SER A 101 -6.03 -5.15 -2.07
C SER A 101 -6.34 -5.99 -0.83
#